data_8b1859b441b46edbbd89f9fa66fcbbac
#
_entry.id   8b1859b441b46edbbd89f9fa66fcbbac
#
_cell.length_a   1.000
_cell.length_b   1.000
_cell.length_c   1.000
_cell.angle_alpha   90.00
_cell.angle_beta   90.00
_cell.angle_gamma   90.00
#
_symmetry.space_group_name_H-M   'P 1'
#
loop_
_entity.id
_entity.type
_entity.pdbx_description
1 polymer ?
#
loop_
_entity_poly.entity_id
_entity_poly.type
_entity_poly.pdbx_seq_one_letter_code
_entity_poly.pdbx_strand_id
1 'polypeptide(L)'
;MEYRKLGNSDLNVSRICLGCMSFGEAAAGQHRWTLDEESSNEIIKAALENGINFFDTAMSYQGGTSEMFVGRALRNFARREDVVLATKFEPRTDEEIANGVTGQQHVKNCLDASLKRLGMDYVDLYICHMWDYRTPIEEIMEGLNNAVKAGKVRAIGISNCYAWQLAQANYYARMHGMAEFVSVQGHYNLIFREEEREMAPFCKAENIAMTPYSALAAGRLSRRPGESSKRLEEDNYAKFKYDKTAETDGVIIDRVAELAEKRGCTMTEIALAWLLTKVTSPICGATKLSHITGLVNAVELRLTADEIAYLEEPYVPHALVGVMAQNHG
;
A
#
# COMPACT_ATOMS: atom_id res chain seq x y z
N MET A 1 6.11 15.00 11.65
CA MET A 1 5.17 14.13 10.87
C MET A 1 3.79 14.75 10.90
N GLU A 2 3.08 14.77 9.77
CA GLU A 2 1.68 15.18 9.68
C GLU A 2 0.76 13.94 9.68
N TYR A 3 -0.50 14.14 10.09
CA TYR A 3 -1.50 13.06 10.13
C TYR A 3 -2.76 13.48 9.36
N ARG A 4 -3.50 12.50 8.82
CA ARG A 4 -4.76 12.68 8.10
C ARG A 4 -5.75 11.59 8.48
N LYS A 5 -7.04 11.92 8.44
CA LYS A 5 -8.09 10.91 8.51
C LYS A 5 -8.03 9.98 7.31
N LEU A 6 -8.21 8.69 7.54
CA LEU A 6 -8.27 7.68 6.49
C LEU A 6 -9.70 7.63 5.92
N GLY A 7 -9.96 8.46 4.93
CA GLY A 7 -11.30 8.58 4.31
C GLY A 7 -12.38 8.91 5.33
N ASN A 8 -13.49 8.20 5.26
CA ASN A 8 -14.64 8.35 6.15
C ASN A 8 -14.51 7.62 7.49
N SER A 9 -13.30 7.13 7.85
CA SER A 9 -13.08 6.43 9.12
C SER A 9 -12.64 7.37 10.25
N ASP A 10 -12.56 6.83 11.46
CA ASP A 10 -11.99 7.51 12.64
C ASP A 10 -10.46 7.33 12.74
N LEU A 11 -9.86 6.56 11.83
CA LEU A 11 -8.43 6.30 11.84
C LEU A 11 -7.66 7.56 11.42
N ASN A 12 -6.72 7.98 12.26
CA ASN A 12 -5.82 9.09 11.99
C ASN A 12 -4.44 8.53 11.69
N VAL A 13 -4.01 8.61 10.43
CA VAL A 13 -2.80 7.98 9.91
C VAL A 13 -1.72 9.01 9.59
N SER A 14 -0.45 8.65 9.80
CA SER A 14 0.69 9.43 9.32
C SER A 14 0.65 9.58 7.80
N ARG A 15 1.17 10.71 7.31
CA ARG A 15 1.24 11.00 5.86
C ARG A 15 2.08 9.99 5.07
N ILE A 16 2.86 9.16 5.75
CA ILE A 16 3.58 8.01 5.20
C ILE A 16 3.09 6.75 5.91
N CYS A 17 2.83 5.71 5.15
CA CYS A 17 2.60 4.35 5.62
C CYS A 17 3.89 3.54 5.43
N LEU A 18 4.37 2.85 6.47
CA LEU A 18 5.48 1.92 6.32
C LEU A 18 4.98 0.60 5.72
N GLY A 19 5.40 0.32 4.47
CA GLY A 19 5.13 -0.95 3.80
C GLY A 19 6.07 -2.05 4.29
N CYS A 20 5.49 -3.12 4.81
CA CYS A 20 6.20 -4.22 5.47
C CYS A 20 6.46 -5.44 4.56
N MET A 21 6.24 -5.33 3.25
CA MET A 21 6.56 -6.41 2.29
C MET A 21 8.05 -6.78 2.27
N SER A 22 8.92 -5.85 2.69
CA SER A 22 10.36 -6.08 2.81
C SER A 22 10.79 -6.82 4.08
N PHE A 23 9.86 -7.18 4.96
CA PHE A 23 10.13 -7.89 6.21
C PHE A 23 9.64 -9.33 6.14
N GLY A 24 10.41 -10.25 6.72
CA GLY A 24 10.05 -11.65 6.76
C GLY A 24 11.18 -12.57 6.30
N GLU A 25 11.01 -13.85 6.54
CA GLU A 25 12.01 -14.87 6.19
C GLU A 25 12.16 -15.00 4.67
N ALA A 26 13.35 -14.70 4.15
CA ALA A 26 13.63 -14.72 2.71
C ALA A 26 13.39 -16.11 2.07
N ALA A 27 13.50 -17.19 2.83
CA ALA A 27 13.25 -18.55 2.35
C ALA A 27 11.75 -18.92 2.30
N ALA A 28 10.88 -18.17 2.99
CA ALA A 28 9.47 -18.52 3.14
C ALA A 28 8.56 -17.95 2.03
N GLY A 29 9.06 -17.05 1.17
CA GLY A 29 8.23 -16.38 0.18
C GLY A 29 8.93 -16.08 -1.14
N GLN A 30 8.33 -15.14 -1.91
CA GLN A 30 8.76 -14.82 -3.27
C GLN A 30 9.99 -13.90 -3.33
N HIS A 31 10.26 -13.13 -2.26
CA HIS A 31 11.29 -12.09 -2.28
C HIS A 31 12.51 -12.49 -1.44
N ARG A 32 13.65 -12.71 -2.11
CA ARG A 32 14.91 -13.08 -1.43
C ARG A 32 15.67 -11.88 -0.83
N TRP A 33 15.22 -10.66 -1.11
CA TRP A 33 15.81 -9.41 -0.64
C TRP A 33 15.18 -8.86 0.66
N THR A 34 14.31 -9.64 1.31
CA THR A 34 13.68 -9.24 2.57
C THR A 34 14.67 -9.22 3.74
N LEU A 35 14.34 -8.40 4.73
CA LEU A 35 15.09 -8.27 5.97
C LEU A 35 14.65 -9.35 6.97
N ASP A 36 15.62 -9.84 7.74
CA ASP A 36 15.39 -10.66 8.91
C ASP A 36 14.66 -9.88 10.03
N GLU A 37 14.35 -10.56 11.12
CA GLU A 37 13.57 -9.97 12.21
C GLU A 37 14.30 -8.86 12.93
N GLU A 38 15.62 -9.00 13.18
CA GLU A 38 16.43 -8.00 13.87
C GLU A 38 16.50 -6.69 13.07
N SER A 39 16.87 -6.78 11.79
CA SER A 39 16.89 -5.63 10.88
C SER A 39 15.51 -5.01 10.69
N SER A 40 14.44 -5.83 10.64
CA SER A 40 13.06 -5.34 10.54
C SER A 40 12.66 -4.55 11.78
N ASN A 41 13.05 -5.02 12.98
CA ASN A 41 12.79 -4.34 14.24
C ASN A 41 13.44 -2.97 14.30
N GLU A 42 14.69 -2.82 13.81
CA GLU A 42 15.37 -1.53 13.74
C GLU A 42 14.60 -0.53 12.87
N ILE A 43 14.14 -0.96 11.71
CA ILE A 43 13.37 -0.10 10.78
C ILE A 43 12.01 0.29 11.38
N ILE A 44 11.28 -0.66 11.98
CA ILE A 44 9.97 -0.39 12.61
C ILE A 44 10.13 0.56 13.78
N LYS A 45 11.14 0.35 14.63
CA LYS A 45 11.45 1.22 15.75
C LYS A 45 11.78 2.64 15.29
N ALA A 46 12.65 2.79 14.29
CA ALA A 46 12.98 4.09 13.72
C ALA A 46 11.75 4.79 13.10
N ALA A 47 10.86 4.05 12.46
CA ALA A 47 9.61 4.60 11.93
C ALA A 47 8.72 5.16 13.05
N LEU A 48 8.53 4.41 14.13
CA LEU A 48 7.76 4.85 15.30
C LEU A 48 8.38 6.09 15.97
N GLU A 49 9.68 6.11 16.17
CA GLU A 49 10.42 7.24 16.74
C GLU A 49 10.32 8.52 15.90
N ASN A 50 10.09 8.39 14.58
CA ASN A 50 9.87 9.48 13.65
C ASN A 50 8.38 9.81 13.42
N GLY A 51 7.47 9.25 14.23
CA GLY A 51 6.04 9.53 14.22
C GLY A 51 5.26 8.84 13.09
N ILE A 52 5.83 7.84 12.40
CA ILE A 52 5.06 6.98 11.51
C ILE A 52 4.23 6.03 12.37
N ASN A 53 2.91 6.15 12.30
CA ASN A 53 1.98 5.31 13.06
C ASN A 53 1.21 4.31 12.18
N PHE A 54 1.38 4.37 10.86
CA PHE A 54 0.65 3.53 9.91
C PHE A 54 1.57 2.47 9.29
N PHE A 55 1.20 1.19 9.44
CA PHE A 55 1.96 0.02 9.02
C PHE A 55 1.10 -0.87 8.14
N ASP A 56 1.63 -1.32 7.01
CA ASP A 56 0.92 -2.14 6.02
C ASP A 56 1.65 -3.47 5.78
N THR A 57 0.99 -4.58 6.11
CA THR A 57 1.46 -5.95 5.82
C THR A 57 0.41 -6.73 5.04
N ALA A 58 0.57 -8.03 4.84
CA ALA A 58 -0.40 -8.93 4.23
C ALA A 58 -0.15 -10.38 4.62
N MET A 59 -1.21 -11.22 4.58
CA MET A 59 -1.11 -12.65 4.86
C MET A 59 -0.17 -13.38 3.91
N SER A 60 -0.03 -12.89 2.67
CA SER A 60 0.82 -13.49 1.63
C SER A 60 2.28 -13.08 1.72
N TYR A 61 2.61 -12.01 2.44
CA TYR A 61 3.99 -11.51 2.47
C TYR A 61 4.90 -12.50 3.19
N GLN A 62 5.87 -13.05 2.43
CA GLN A 62 6.85 -14.03 2.90
C GLN A 62 6.19 -15.19 3.68
N GLY A 63 5.11 -15.77 3.10
CA GLY A 63 4.39 -16.87 3.72
C GLY A 63 3.76 -16.55 5.09
N GLY A 64 3.47 -15.27 5.34
CA GLY A 64 2.90 -14.78 6.61
C GLY A 64 3.95 -14.41 7.66
N THR A 65 5.25 -14.60 7.40
CA THR A 65 6.30 -14.23 8.36
C THR A 65 6.44 -12.73 8.52
N SER A 66 6.03 -11.92 7.51
CA SER A 66 5.92 -10.48 7.64
C SER A 66 4.96 -10.08 8.76
N GLU A 67 3.75 -10.66 8.80
CA GLU A 67 2.80 -10.41 9.90
C GLU A 67 3.38 -10.80 11.27
N MET A 68 4.13 -11.90 11.34
CA MET A 68 4.77 -12.33 12.58
C MET A 68 5.82 -11.33 13.08
N PHE A 69 6.67 -10.82 12.19
CA PHE A 69 7.72 -9.85 12.54
C PHE A 69 7.11 -8.51 12.95
N VAL A 70 6.18 -7.99 12.14
CA VAL A 70 5.48 -6.73 12.41
C VAL A 70 4.69 -6.81 13.73
N GLY A 71 3.95 -7.90 13.94
CA GLY A 71 3.18 -8.09 15.17
C GLY A 71 4.05 -8.09 16.42
N ARG A 72 5.20 -8.79 16.41
CA ARG A 72 6.14 -8.79 17.53
C ARG A 72 6.77 -7.41 17.76
N ALA A 73 7.24 -6.77 16.69
CA ALA A 73 7.85 -5.45 16.78
C ALA A 73 6.88 -4.40 17.37
N LEU A 74 5.66 -4.32 16.85
CA LEU A 74 4.69 -3.33 17.33
C LEU A 74 4.29 -3.57 18.80
N ARG A 75 4.14 -4.82 19.23
CA ARG A 75 3.89 -5.12 20.65
C ARG A 75 5.05 -4.77 21.57
N ASN A 76 6.29 -4.82 21.05
CA ASN A 76 7.49 -4.50 21.84
C ASN A 76 7.79 -3.00 21.91
N PHE A 77 7.46 -2.24 20.87
CA PHE A 77 7.94 -0.86 20.70
C PHE A 77 6.84 0.20 20.75
N ALA A 78 5.56 -0.19 20.73
CA ALA A 78 4.44 0.76 20.75
C ALA A 78 3.29 0.29 21.63
N ARG A 79 2.46 1.22 22.10
CA ARG A 79 1.14 0.87 22.62
C ARG A 79 0.22 0.58 21.46
N ARG A 80 -0.68 -0.41 21.60
CA ARG A 80 -1.54 -0.87 20.49
C ARG A 80 -2.42 0.27 19.94
N GLU A 81 -2.90 1.15 20.81
CA GLU A 81 -3.75 2.28 20.45
C GLU A 81 -3.04 3.42 19.72
N ASP A 82 -1.71 3.48 19.77
CA ASP A 82 -0.92 4.53 19.13
C ASP A 82 -0.58 4.19 17.66
N VAL A 83 -0.89 2.97 17.21
CA VAL A 83 -0.57 2.50 15.86
C VAL A 83 -1.81 2.12 15.07
N VAL A 84 -1.76 2.35 13.77
CA VAL A 84 -2.73 1.88 12.79
C VAL A 84 -2.08 0.76 11.98
N LEU A 85 -2.57 -0.46 12.15
CA LEU A 85 -2.07 -1.64 11.47
C LEU A 85 -3.06 -2.12 10.40
N ALA A 86 -2.57 -2.20 9.16
CA ALA A 86 -3.28 -2.81 8.05
C ALA A 86 -2.72 -4.20 7.73
N THR A 87 -3.60 -5.15 7.45
CA THR A 87 -3.25 -6.41 6.79
C THR A 87 -4.28 -6.76 5.71
N LYS A 88 -3.96 -7.74 4.86
CA LYS A 88 -4.73 -8.04 3.65
C LYS A 88 -4.96 -9.53 3.52
N PHE A 89 -6.08 -9.90 2.89
CA PHE A 89 -6.37 -11.28 2.49
C PHE A 89 -6.48 -11.41 0.97
N GLU A 90 -6.14 -12.58 0.47
CA GLU A 90 -6.19 -12.93 -0.95
C GLU A 90 -7.60 -13.43 -1.35
N PRO A 91 -7.93 -13.51 -2.65
CA PRO A 91 -9.12 -14.21 -3.14
C PRO A 91 -9.18 -15.67 -2.69
N ARG A 92 -10.37 -16.25 -2.67
CA ARG A 92 -10.56 -17.70 -2.38
C ARG A 92 -9.73 -18.56 -3.32
N THR A 93 -9.12 -19.59 -2.77
CA THR A 93 -8.40 -20.63 -3.53
C THR A 93 -9.36 -21.56 -4.27
N ASP A 94 -8.87 -22.28 -5.28
CA ASP A 94 -9.66 -23.31 -5.98
C ASP A 94 -10.13 -24.41 -5.04
N GLU A 95 -9.30 -24.77 -4.07
CA GLU A 95 -9.62 -25.75 -3.03
C GLU A 95 -10.77 -25.29 -2.13
N GLU A 96 -10.74 -24.03 -1.67
CA GLU A 96 -11.82 -23.46 -0.86
C GLU A 96 -13.15 -23.45 -1.63
N ILE A 97 -13.11 -23.06 -2.92
CA ILE A 97 -14.29 -23.04 -3.78
C ILE A 97 -14.83 -24.47 -3.95
N ALA A 98 -13.98 -25.44 -4.23
CA ALA A 98 -14.37 -26.84 -4.41
C ALA A 98 -14.95 -27.43 -3.12
N ASN A 99 -14.49 -26.99 -1.95
CA ASN A 99 -14.98 -27.40 -0.65
C ASN A 99 -16.22 -26.61 -0.16
N GLY A 100 -16.77 -25.71 -0.99
CA GLY A 100 -17.97 -24.94 -0.67
C GLY A 100 -17.77 -23.87 0.41
N VAL A 101 -16.54 -23.42 0.63
CA VAL A 101 -16.25 -22.31 1.55
C VAL A 101 -16.85 -21.04 0.98
N THR A 102 -17.76 -20.41 1.70
CA THR A 102 -18.38 -19.13 1.28
C THR A 102 -17.40 -17.96 1.41
N GLY A 103 -17.69 -16.84 0.75
CA GLY A 103 -16.88 -15.60 0.88
C GLY A 103 -16.83 -15.11 2.33
N GLN A 104 -17.95 -15.18 3.06
CA GLN A 104 -17.98 -14.81 4.49
C GLN A 104 -17.07 -15.70 5.34
N GLN A 105 -17.09 -17.02 5.10
CA GLN A 105 -16.27 -17.96 5.84
C GLN A 105 -14.80 -17.77 5.51
N HIS A 106 -14.46 -17.51 4.24
CA HIS A 106 -13.11 -17.20 3.78
C HIS A 106 -12.54 -15.96 4.48
N VAL A 107 -13.26 -14.82 4.45
CA VAL A 107 -12.85 -13.57 5.13
C VAL A 107 -12.57 -13.84 6.61
N LYS A 108 -13.46 -14.59 7.29
CA LYS A 108 -13.29 -14.94 8.70
C LYS A 108 -12.05 -15.79 8.94
N ASN A 109 -11.83 -16.83 8.13
CA ASN A 109 -10.70 -17.75 8.29
C ASN A 109 -9.36 -17.01 8.07
N CYS A 110 -9.28 -16.19 7.02
CA CYS A 110 -8.10 -15.41 6.73
C CYS A 110 -7.80 -14.40 7.85
N LEU A 111 -8.82 -13.71 8.37
CA LEU A 111 -8.66 -12.76 9.47
C LEU A 111 -8.16 -13.46 10.75
N ASP A 112 -8.79 -14.56 11.13
CA ASP A 112 -8.40 -15.30 12.34
C ASP A 112 -6.95 -15.81 12.24
N ALA A 113 -6.54 -16.27 11.06
CA ALA A 113 -5.15 -16.67 10.80
C ALA A 113 -4.18 -15.48 10.87
N SER A 114 -4.53 -14.31 10.31
CA SER A 114 -3.73 -13.09 10.38
C SER A 114 -3.59 -12.57 11.81
N LEU A 115 -4.68 -12.51 12.58
CA LEU A 115 -4.65 -12.11 13.99
C LEU A 115 -3.76 -13.03 14.83
N LYS A 116 -3.80 -14.34 14.56
CA LYS A 116 -2.92 -15.30 15.21
C LYS A 116 -1.44 -15.06 14.91
N ARG A 117 -1.06 -14.81 13.63
CA ARG A 117 0.33 -14.49 13.24
C ARG A 117 0.80 -13.17 13.82
N LEU A 118 -0.04 -12.14 13.80
CA LEU A 118 0.22 -10.84 14.40
C LEU A 118 0.30 -10.91 15.93
N GLY A 119 -0.36 -11.89 16.57
CA GLY A 119 -0.51 -11.98 18.02
C GLY A 119 -1.33 -10.81 18.57
N MET A 120 -2.39 -10.41 17.87
CA MET A 120 -3.25 -9.27 18.20
C MET A 120 -4.72 -9.69 18.15
N ASP A 121 -5.56 -9.00 18.92
CA ASP A 121 -7.00 -9.26 18.97
C ASP A 121 -7.77 -8.57 17.85
N TYR A 122 -7.22 -7.50 17.27
CA TYR A 122 -7.82 -6.75 16.17
C TYR A 122 -6.76 -6.10 15.26
N VAL A 123 -7.18 -5.77 14.04
CA VAL A 123 -6.47 -4.87 13.12
C VAL A 123 -7.27 -3.60 12.89
N ASP A 124 -6.58 -2.50 12.57
CA ASP A 124 -7.24 -1.22 12.32
C ASP A 124 -7.84 -1.15 10.93
N LEU A 125 -7.13 -1.67 9.94
CA LEU A 125 -7.59 -1.69 8.56
C LEU A 125 -7.42 -3.11 7.98
N TYR A 126 -8.52 -3.70 7.50
CA TYR A 126 -8.49 -5.00 6.83
C TYR A 126 -8.81 -4.84 5.36
N ILE A 127 -7.94 -5.33 4.48
CA ILE A 127 -7.95 -4.99 3.07
C ILE A 127 -8.19 -6.23 2.21
N CYS A 128 -9.16 -6.18 1.28
CA CYS A 128 -9.18 -7.09 0.13
C CYS A 128 -7.95 -6.82 -0.72
N HIS A 129 -7.03 -7.78 -0.87
CA HIS A 129 -5.75 -7.56 -1.56
C HIS A 129 -5.92 -7.32 -3.07
N MET A 130 -6.99 -7.88 -3.63
CA MET A 130 -7.46 -7.63 -5.00
C MET A 130 -8.93 -8.00 -5.13
N TRP A 131 -9.56 -7.54 -6.20
CA TRP A 131 -10.93 -7.95 -6.52
C TRP A 131 -11.00 -9.46 -6.79
N ASP A 132 -11.95 -10.16 -6.15
CA ASP A 132 -12.21 -11.57 -6.39
C ASP A 132 -13.36 -11.75 -7.40
N TYR A 133 -13.05 -12.11 -8.63
CA TYR A 133 -14.05 -12.34 -9.68
C TYR A 133 -14.87 -13.61 -9.49
N ARG A 134 -14.48 -14.48 -8.56
CA ARG A 134 -15.12 -15.79 -8.32
C ARG A 134 -16.02 -15.81 -7.10
N THR A 135 -15.94 -14.77 -6.27
CA THR A 135 -16.77 -14.63 -5.06
C THR A 135 -17.75 -13.48 -5.27
N PRO A 136 -19.06 -13.68 -5.03
CA PRO A 136 -20.01 -12.57 -5.00
C PRO A 136 -19.54 -11.50 -4.03
N ILE A 137 -19.55 -10.24 -4.47
CA ILE A 137 -19.08 -9.13 -3.63
C ILE A 137 -19.92 -8.99 -2.35
N GLU A 138 -21.17 -9.38 -2.41
CA GLU A 138 -22.12 -9.42 -1.29
C GLU A 138 -21.57 -10.30 -0.15
N GLU A 139 -21.08 -11.49 -0.46
CA GLU A 139 -20.50 -12.40 0.55
C GLU A 139 -19.23 -11.83 1.18
N ILE A 140 -18.39 -11.16 0.39
CA ILE A 140 -17.18 -10.49 0.90
C ILE A 140 -17.57 -9.34 1.82
N MET A 141 -18.51 -8.47 1.40
CA MET A 141 -18.95 -7.33 2.21
C MET A 141 -19.62 -7.76 3.51
N GLU A 142 -20.44 -8.81 3.47
CA GLU A 142 -21.04 -9.40 4.67
C GLU A 142 -19.99 -9.98 5.63
N GLY A 143 -18.99 -10.69 5.10
CA GLY A 143 -17.87 -11.22 5.88
C GLY A 143 -17.07 -10.11 6.56
N LEU A 144 -16.73 -9.05 5.83
CA LEU A 144 -16.02 -7.88 6.34
C LEU A 144 -16.86 -7.14 7.41
N ASN A 145 -18.15 -6.92 7.14
CA ASN A 145 -19.06 -6.29 8.11
C ASN A 145 -19.20 -7.11 9.40
N ASN A 146 -19.23 -8.44 9.31
CA ASN A 146 -19.24 -9.33 10.47
C ASN A 146 -17.93 -9.18 11.28
N ALA A 147 -16.78 -9.04 10.62
CA ALA A 147 -15.50 -8.79 11.28
C ALA A 147 -15.47 -7.43 12.00
N VAL A 148 -16.04 -6.39 11.40
CA VAL A 148 -16.19 -5.07 12.03
C VAL A 148 -17.15 -5.15 13.24
N LYS A 149 -18.31 -5.76 13.10
CA LYS A 149 -19.28 -5.95 14.21
C LYS A 149 -18.71 -6.77 15.38
N ALA A 150 -17.82 -7.72 15.07
CA ALA A 150 -17.13 -8.52 16.10
C ALA A 150 -15.98 -7.75 16.80
N GLY A 151 -15.68 -6.51 16.39
CA GLY A 151 -14.58 -5.70 16.93
C GLY A 151 -13.18 -6.17 16.55
N LYS A 152 -13.07 -7.11 15.61
CA LYS A 152 -11.77 -7.62 15.12
C LYS A 152 -11.15 -6.73 14.03
N VAL A 153 -11.93 -5.85 13.43
CA VAL A 153 -11.55 -4.89 12.38
C VAL A 153 -12.19 -3.54 12.69
N ARG A 154 -11.43 -2.45 12.62
CA ARG A 154 -11.98 -1.10 12.84
C ARG A 154 -12.50 -0.45 11.56
N ALA A 155 -11.78 -0.67 10.44
CA ALA A 155 -12.16 -0.16 9.12
C ALA A 155 -11.76 -1.16 8.04
N ILE A 156 -12.40 -1.07 6.88
CA ILE A 156 -12.13 -1.95 5.73
C ILE A 156 -11.64 -1.16 4.54
N GLY A 157 -10.80 -1.79 3.72
CA GLY A 157 -10.24 -1.24 2.50
C GLY A 157 -10.18 -2.26 1.37
N ILE A 158 -9.89 -1.80 0.18
CA ILE A 158 -9.69 -2.65 -0.99
C ILE A 158 -8.42 -2.24 -1.74
N SER A 159 -7.79 -3.20 -2.41
CA SER A 159 -6.63 -3.01 -3.27
C SER A 159 -6.91 -3.61 -4.65
N ASN A 160 -6.25 -3.09 -5.67
CA ASN A 160 -6.28 -3.64 -7.01
C ASN A 160 -7.71 -3.89 -7.54
N CYS A 161 -8.49 -2.83 -7.67
CA CYS A 161 -9.84 -2.84 -8.22
C CYS A 161 -10.05 -1.62 -9.14
N TYR A 162 -11.06 -1.69 -10.00
CA TYR A 162 -11.56 -0.54 -10.75
C TYR A 162 -12.50 0.32 -9.88
N ALA A 163 -12.68 1.59 -10.23
CA ALA A 163 -13.56 2.49 -9.48
C ALA A 163 -15.02 2.01 -9.49
N TRP A 164 -15.51 1.41 -10.59
CA TRP A 164 -16.86 0.84 -10.65
C TRP A 164 -17.05 -0.35 -9.66
N GLN A 165 -15.99 -1.15 -9.43
CA GLN A 165 -16.01 -2.27 -8.48
C GLN A 165 -16.09 -1.77 -7.05
N LEU A 166 -15.28 -0.76 -6.72
CA LEU A 166 -15.32 -0.08 -5.41
C LEU A 166 -16.69 0.58 -5.19
N ALA A 167 -17.24 1.25 -6.21
CA ALA A 167 -18.58 1.84 -6.15
C ALA A 167 -19.65 0.78 -5.89
N GLN A 168 -19.62 -0.34 -6.63
CA GLN A 168 -20.57 -1.44 -6.45
C GLN A 168 -20.56 -1.97 -5.02
N ALA A 169 -19.38 -2.25 -4.48
CA ALA A 169 -19.22 -2.75 -3.12
C ALA A 169 -19.77 -1.77 -2.07
N ASN A 170 -19.40 -0.49 -2.17
CA ASN A 170 -19.85 0.52 -1.21
C ASN A 170 -21.33 0.84 -1.34
N TYR A 171 -21.92 0.82 -2.53
CA TYR A 171 -23.38 0.97 -2.68
C TYR A 171 -24.13 -0.20 -2.08
N TYR A 172 -23.66 -1.44 -2.28
CA TYR A 172 -24.24 -2.59 -1.61
C TYR A 172 -24.19 -2.44 -0.09
N ALA A 173 -23.03 -2.10 0.46
CA ALA A 173 -22.85 -1.88 1.90
C ALA A 173 -23.78 -0.80 2.45
N ARG A 174 -23.87 0.34 1.75
CA ARG A 174 -24.71 1.49 2.14
C ARG A 174 -26.19 1.14 2.15
N MET A 175 -26.65 0.40 1.14
CA MET A 175 -28.05 -0.06 1.06
C MET A 175 -28.44 -1.03 2.18
N HIS A 176 -27.47 -1.76 2.75
CA HIS A 176 -27.70 -2.76 3.79
C HIS A 176 -27.21 -2.32 5.18
N GLY A 177 -26.80 -1.04 5.34
CA GLY A 177 -26.30 -0.51 6.63
C GLY A 177 -25.04 -1.22 7.14
N MET A 178 -24.16 -1.59 6.21
CA MET A 178 -22.88 -2.25 6.48
C MET A 178 -21.70 -1.27 6.45
N ALA A 179 -20.55 -1.72 6.92
CA ALA A 179 -19.30 -1.01 6.79
C ALA A 179 -18.91 -0.85 5.30
N GLU A 180 -18.51 0.35 4.90
CA GLU A 180 -18.03 0.68 3.56
C GLU A 180 -16.51 0.65 3.50
N PHE A 181 -15.93 0.42 2.33
CA PHE A 181 -14.50 0.61 2.11
C PHE A 181 -14.13 2.09 2.27
N VAL A 182 -13.24 2.39 3.21
CA VAL A 182 -12.77 3.75 3.51
C VAL A 182 -11.49 4.11 2.79
N SER A 183 -10.81 3.12 2.22
CA SER A 183 -9.55 3.33 1.49
C SER A 183 -9.41 2.40 0.30
N VAL A 184 -8.67 2.88 -0.71
CA VAL A 184 -8.21 2.08 -1.84
C VAL A 184 -6.69 2.13 -1.93
N GLN A 185 -6.08 0.95 -2.19
CA GLN A 185 -4.65 0.77 -2.36
C GLN A 185 -4.33 0.36 -3.80
N GLY A 186 -4.08 1.34 -4.68
CA GLY A 186 -3.77 1.17 -6.09
C GLY A 186 -2.28 1.32 -6.41
N HIS A 187 -1.90 1.02 -7.65
CA HIS A 187 -0.57 1.28 -8.19
C HIS A 187 -0.48 2.72 -8.68
N TYR A 188 0.17 3.60 -7.93
CA TYR A 188 0.22 5.01 -8.29
C TYR A 188 1.54 5.67 -7.85
N ASN A 189 2.21 6.31 -8.78
CA ASN A 189 3.42 7.10 -8.59
C ASN A 189 3.63 8.03 -9.79
N LEU A 190 4.70 8.82 -9.78
CA LEU A 190 4.94 9.86 -10.78
C LEU A 190 5.12 9.32 -12.22
N ILE A 191 5.61 8.09 -12.38
CA ILE A 191 5.77 7.43 -13.70
C ILE A 191 4.66 6.40 -14.01
N PHE A 192 3.63 6.28 -13.16
CA PHE A 192 2.44 5.45 -13.41
C PHE A 192 1.23 6.14 -12.80
N ARG A 193 0.43 6.83 -13.63
CA ARG A 193 -0.64 7.75 -13.19
C ARG A 193 -2.03 7.34 -13.68
N GLU A 194 -2.25 6.07 -14.00
CA GLU A 194 -3.53 5.60 -14.55
C GLU A 194 -4.71 5.72 -13.57
N GLU A 195 -4.44 5.76 -12.27
CA GLU A 195 -5.45 6.03 -11.24
C GLU A 195 -6.11 7.42 -11.37
N GLU A 196 -5.46 8.37 -12.05
CA GLU A 196 -6.01 9.73 -12.23
C GLU A 196 -7.20 9.79 -13.18
N ARG A 197 -7.41 8.75 -14.01
CA ARG A 197 -8.51 8.71 -15.00
C ARG A 197 -9.87 8.56 -14.35
N GLU A 198 -9.99 7.67 -13.36
CA GLU A 198 -11.26 7.28 -12.78
C GLU A 198 -11.20 7.14 -11.25
N MET A 199 -10.24 6.40 -10.73
CA MET A 199 -10.15 6.10 -9.29
C MET A 199 -9.98 7.36 -8.44
N ALA A 200 -9.06 8.24 -8.78
CA ALA A 200 -8.78 9.44 -7.98
C ALA A 200 -9.97 10.42 -7.93
N PRO A 201 -10.63 10.78 -9.05
CA PRO A 201 -11.84 11.61 -8.98
C PRO A 201 -12.99 10.92 -8.23
N PHE A 202 -13.17 9.59 -8.37
CA PHE A 202 -14.17 8.85 -7.60
C PHE A 202 -13.87 8.89 -6.09
N CYS A 203 -12.63 8.59 -5.69
CA CYS A 203 -12.22 8.64 -4.28
C CYS A 203 -12.41 10.04 -3.67
N LYS A 204 -12.12 11.08 -4.44
CA LYS A 204 -12.35 12.48 -4.00
C LYS A 204 -13.83 12.77 -3.78
N ALA A 205 -14.70 12.30 -4.68
CA ALA A 205 -16.16 12.51 -4.58
C ALA A 205 -16.78 11.79 -3.38
N GLU A 206 -16.31 10.56 -3.10
CA GLU A 206 -16.85 9.70 -2.03
C GLU A 206 -16.06 9.82 -0.71
N ASN A 207 -15.05 10.69 -0.64
CA ASN A 207 -14.14 10.83 0.51
C ASN A 207 -13.49 9.51 0.94
N ILE A 208 -13.00 8.74 -0.05
CA ILE A 208 -12.24 7.50 0.15
C ILE A 208 -10.74 7.82 0.11
N ALA A 209 -9.98 7.32 1.07
CA ALA A 209 -8.55 7.56 1.13
C ALA A 209 -7.80 6.76 0.06
N MET A 210 -6.89 7.40 -0.66
CA MET A 210 -5.93 6.70 -1.51
C MET A 210 -4.64 6.44 -0.73
N THR A 211 -4.24 5.17 -0.66
CA THR A 211 -3.00 4.70 0.01
C THR A 211 -2.17 3.86 -0.95
N PRO A 212 -1.64 4.46 -2.04
CA PRO A 212 -1.04 3.69 -3.12
C PRO A 212 0.25 2.99 -2.72
N TYR A 213 0.47 1.82 -3.34
CA TYR A 213 1.73 1.09 -3.28
C TYR A 213 2.65 1.48 -4.46
N SER A 214 3.90 1.01 -4.42
CA SER A 214 4.95 1.35 -5.42
C SER A 214 5.22 2.85 -5.54
N ALA A 215 5.09 3.60 -4.47
CA ALA A 215 5.26 5.05 -4.40
C ALA A 215 6.55 5.58 -5.06
N LEU A 216 7.62 4.79 -5.02
CA LEU A 216 8.94 5.10 -5.60
C LEU A 216 9.28 4.22 -6.83
N ALA A 217 8.29 3.63 -7.49
CA ALA A 217 8.47 2.79 -8.68
C ALA A 217 9.57 1.72 -8.49
N ALA A 218 9.53 0.99 -7.36
CA ALA A 218 10.55 0.01 -6.97
C ALA A 218 11.98 0.59 -6.91
N GLY A 219 12.11 1.89 -6.65
CA GLY A 219 13.38 2.58 -6.51
C GLY A 219 13.86 3.33 -7.76
N ARG A 220 13.10 3.30 -8.87
CA ARG A 220 13.43 4.08 -10.08
C ARG A 220 13.34 5.59 -9.87
N LEU A 221 12.42 6.03 -9.01
CA LEU A 221 12.27 7.43 -8.61
C LEU A 221 13.22 7.86 -7.48
N SER A 222 14.16 7.00 -7.07
CA SER A 222 15.10 7.28 -5.97
C SER A 222 16.55 7.36 -6.44
N ARG A 223 16.81 7.23 -7.74
CA ARG A 223 18.16 7.23 -8.33
C ARG A 223 18.12 7.60 -9.81
N ARG A 224 19.28 8.04 -10.32
CA ARG A 224 19.41 8.39 -11.73
C ARG A 224 19.30 7.16 -12.66
N PRO A 225 18.85 7.33 -13.90
CA PRO A 225 18.92 6.27 -14.91
C PRO A 225 20.33 5.71 -15.03
N GLY A 226 20.45 4.38 -15.11
CA GLY A 226 21.74 3.68 -15.17
C GLY A 226 22.36 3.32 -13.81
N GLU A 227 21.91 3.89 -12.71
CA GLU A 227 22.29 3.44 -11.37
C GLU A 227 21.50 2.19 -10.98
N SER A 228 22.16 1.23 -10.32
CA SER A 228 21.56 -0.03 -9.93
C SER A 228 21.51 -0.24 -8.41
N SER A 229 20.76 -1.22 -8.00
CA SER A 229 20.72 -1.74 -6.63
C SER A 229 20.36 -3.23 -6.67
N LYS A 230 20.70 -3.97 -5.60
CA LYS A 230 20.34 -5.38 -5.46
C LYS A 230 18.86 -5.63 -5.78
N ARG A 231 17.94 -4.77 -5.29
CA ARG A 231 16.51 -4.89 -5.58
C ARG A 231 16.21 -4.71 -7.06
N LEU A 232 16.79 -3.73 -7.75
CA LEU A 232 16.55 -3.53 -9.18
C LEU A 232 17.06 -4.70 -10.03
N GLU A 233 18.11 -5.36 -9.57
CA GLU A 233 18.69 -6.52 -10.27
C GLU A 233 17.90 -7.80 -10.04
N GLU A 234 17.33 -7.99 -8.85
CA GLU A 234 16.69 -9.24 -8.44
C GLU A 234 15.15 -9.22 -8.52
N ASP A 235 14.49 -8.03 -8.53
CA ASP A 235 13.03 -7.90 -8.54
C ASP A 235 12.45 -8.01 -9.97
N ASN A 236 12.25 -9.25 -10.42
CA ASN A 236 11.67 -9.54 -11.73
C ASN A 236 10.24 -8.99 -11.90
N TYR A 237 9.48 -8.88 -10.81
CA TYR A 237 8.14 -8.29 -10.86
C TYR A 237 8.20 -6.78 -11.11
N ALA A 238 9.16 -6.08 -10.53
CA ALA A 238 9.40 -4.68 -10.83
C ALA A 238 9.87 -4.46 -12.27
N LYS A 239 10.73 -5.34 -12.80
CA LYS A 239 11.14 -5.31 -14.21
C LYS A 239 9.94 -5.47 -15.15
N PHE A 240 9.08 -6.45 -14.88
CA PHE A 240 7.85 -6.65 -15.64
C PHE A 240 6.96 -5.39 -15.68
N LYS A 241 6.88 -4.64 -14.58
CA LYS A 241 6.05 -3.43 -14.49
C LYS A 241 6.61 -2.22 -15.26
N TYR A 242 7.92 -2.04 -15.28
CA TYR A 242 8.52 -0.75 -15.65
C TYR A 242 9.49 -0.79 -16.84
N ASP A 243 10.11 -1.94 -17.15
CA ASP A 243 11.19 -1.96 -18.14
C ASP A 243 10.72 -1.65 -19.56
N LYS A 244 9.46 -1.96 -19.88
CA LYS A 244 8.88 -1.68 -21.21
C LYS A 244 8.70 -0.19 -21.50
N THR A 245 8.60 0.64 -20.46
CA THR A 245 8.37 2.10 -20.55
C THR A 245 9.57 2.90 -20.09
N ALA A 246 10.71 2.24 -19.83
CA ALA A 246 11.90 2.85 -19.23
C ALA A 246 12.42 4.07 -19.99
N GLU A 247 12.36 4.07 -21.33
CA GLU A 247 12.80 5.19 -22.17
C GLU A 247 11.86 6.41 -21.97
N THR A 248 10.55 6.19 -22.03
CA THR A 248 9.55 7.25 -21.85
C THR A 248 9.59 7.81 -20.43
N ASP A 249 9.68 6.91 -19.44
CA ASP A 249 9.70 7.25 -18.02
C ASP A 249 11.01 7.94 -17.61
N GLY A 250 12.09 7.67 -18.35
CA GLY A 250 13.42 8.26 -18.14
C GLY A 250 13.39 9.78 -18.10
N VAL A 251 12.59 10.41 -18.98
CA VAL A 251 12.43 11.88 -19.01
C VAL A 251 11.89 12.42 -17.69
N ILE A 252 10.90 11.74 -17.09
CA ILE A 252 10.34 12.15 -15.79
C ILE A 252 11.39 11.94 -14.69
N ILE A 253 12.11 10.82 -14.72
CA ILE A 253 13.13 10.49 -13.71
C ILE A 253 14.26 11.52 -13.76
N ASP A 254 14.69 11.94 -14.95
CA ASP A 254 15.68 13.02 -15.11
C ASP A 254 15.19 14.35 -14.54
N ARG A 255 13.93 14.73 -14.78
CA ARG A 255 13.33 15.94 -14.17
C ARG A 255 13.25 15.85 -12.64
N VAL A 256 13.00 14.67 -12.07
CA VAL A 256 13.07 14.45 -10.63
C VAL A 256 14.49 14.67 -10.11
N ALA A 257 15.50 14.18 -10.83
CA ALA A 257 16.91 14.35 -10.47
C ALA A 257 17.35 15.83 -10.54
N GLU A 258 16.99 16.55 -11.62
CA GLU A 258 17.27 17.96 -11.78
C GLU A 258 16.64 18.81 -10.68
N LEU A 259 15.37 18.54 -10.35
CA LEU A 259 14.67 19.26 -9.29
C LEU A 259 15.25 18.96 -7.91
N ALA A 260 15.66 17.72 -7.67
CA ALA A 260 16.32 17.31 -6.43
C ALA A 260 17.65 18.08 -6.23
N GLU A 261 18.48 18.18 -7.28
CA GLU A 261 19.71 18.99 -7.25
C GLU A 261 19.43 20.47 -6.98
N LYS A 262 18.47 21.05 -7.70
CA LYS A 262 18.07 22.46 -7.55
C LYS A 262 17.58 22.77 -6.13
N ARG A 263 16.88 21.81 -5.49
CA ARG A 263 16.31 21.95 -4.14
C ARG A 263 17.28 21.52 -3.02
N GLY A 264 18.42 20.93 -3.37
CA GLY A 264 19.38 20.41 -2.41
C GLY A 264 18.83 19.24 -1.57
N CYS A 265 17.96 18.41 -2.16
CA CYS A 265 17.32 17.27 -1.52
C CYS A 265 17.45 16.00 -2.37
N THR A 266 16.90 14.89 -1.91
CA THR A 266 16.97 13.62 -2.62
C THR A 266 15.84 13.45 -3.65
N MET A 267 16.06 12.63 -4.68
CA MET A 267 15.02 12.23 -5.64
C MET A 267 13.82 11.60 -4.94
N THR A 268 14.06 10.79 -3.91
CA THR A 268 13.02 10.19 -3.06
C THR A 268 12.11 11.26 -2.46
N GLU A 269 12.68 12.33 -1.90
CA GLU A 269 11.94 13.43 -1.30
C GLU A 269 11.08 14.17 -2.32
N ILE A 270 11.60 14.44 -3.53
CA ILE A 270 10.83 15.06 -4.63
C ILE A 270 9.65 14.18 -5.05
N ALA A 271 9.92 12.90 -5.36
CA ALA A 271 8.89 11.99 -5.86
C ALA A 271 7.76 11.78 -4.84
N LEU A 272 8.10 11.64 -3.57
CA LEU A 272 7.12 11.48 -2.49
C LEU A 272 6.39 12.79 -2.19
N ALA A 273 7.08 13.94 -2.19
CA ALA A 273 6.43 15.24 -2.00
C ALA A 273 5.38 15.49 -3.10
N TRP A 274 5.67 15.11 -4.35
CA TRP A 274 4.68 15.14 -5.43
C TRP A 274 3.49 14.22 -5.13
N LEU A 275 3.73 12.96 -4.80
CA LEU A 275 2.66 11.98 -4.53
C LEU A 275 1.79 12.39 -3.33
N LEU A 276 2.39 12.99 -2.32
CA LEU A 276 1.70 13.55 -1.15
C LEU A 276 0.75 14.72 -1.51
N THR A 277 0.90 15.37 -2.66
CA THR A 277 -0.09 16.35 -3.14
C THR A 277 -1.39 15.69 -3.64
N LYS A 278 -1.35 14.40 -3.97
CA LYS A 278 -2.44 13.65 -4.63
C LYS A 278 -3.19 12.69 -3.69
N VAL A 279 -2.51 12.14 -2.67
CA VAL A 279 -3.02 11.00 -1.89
C VAL A 279 -2.96 11.23 -0.38
N THR A 280 -3.64 10.37 0.38
CA THR A 280 -3.71 10.46 1.84
C THR A 280 -2.40 10.00 2.48
N SER A 281 -1.93 8.79 2.16
CA SER A 281 -0.73 8.19 2.77
C SER A 281 -0.16 7.12 1.83
N PRO A 282 0.91 7.42 1.06
CA PRO A 282 1.55 6.42 0.22
C PRO A 282 2.25 5.36 1.06
N ILE A 283 2.24 4.11 0.57
CA ILE A 283 2.93 2.98 1.18
C ILE A 283 4.37 2.97 0.68
N CYS A 284 5.30 3.17 1.60
CA CYS A 284 6.72 3.26 1.34
C CYS A 284 7.47 2.16 2.07
N GLY A 285 8.20 1.32 1.34
CA GLY A 285 9.11 0.33 1.92
C GLY A 285 10.43 0.97 2.35
N ALA A 286 10.98 0.48 3.47
CA ALA A 286 12.31 0.87 3.95
C ALA A 286 13.12 -0.38 4.31
N THR A 287 14.40 -0.40 3.93
CA THR A 287 15.37 -1.47 4.24
C THR A 287 16.66 -0.92 4.86
N LYS A 288 16.71 0.39 5.09
CA LYS A 288 17.82 1.10 5.76
C LYS A 288 17.25 2.25 6.58
N LEU A 289 17.92 2.63 7.64
CA LEU A 289 17.52 3.76 8.49
C LEU A 289 17.46 5.09 7.70
N SER A 290 18.38 5.29 6.75
CA SER A 290 18.38 6.47 5.87
C SER A 290 17.12 6.58 5.00
N HIS A 291 16.45 5.45 4.70
CA HIS A 291 15.16 5.50 4.01
C HIS A 291 14.09 6.17 4.88
N ILE A 292 14.02 5.85 6.18
CA ILE A 292 13.06 6.48 7.11
C ILE A 292 13.25 8.00 7.13
N THR A 293 14.51 8.46 7.21
CA THR A 293 14.82 9.90 7.17
C THR A 293 14.28 10.56 5.89
N GLY A 294 14.53 9.97 4.72
CA GLY A 294 14.02 10.48 3.44
C GLY A 294 12.50 10.50 3.35
N LEU A 295 11.81 9.48 3.92
CA LEU A 295 10.35 9.44 3.98
C LEU A 295 9.79 10.59 4.83
N VAL A 296 10.39 10.87 5.96
CA VAL A 296 9.95 11.94 6.88
C VAL A 296 10.20 13.30 6.26
N ASN A 297 11.36 13.54 5.68
CA ASN A 297 11.70 14.79 5.02
C ASN A 297 10.74 15.11 3.87
N ALA A 298 10.32 14.09 3.11
CA ALA A 298 9.35 14.27 2.02
C ALA A 298 8.02 14.86 2.49
N VAL A 299 7.60 14.59 3.73
CA VAL A 299 6.35 15.13 4.29
C VAL A 299 6.44 16.65 4.52
N GLU A 300 7.63 17.16 4.79
CA GLU A 300 7.86 18.60 5.04
C GLU A 300 8.14 19.38 3.75
N LEU A 301 8.58 18.69 2.68
CA LEU A 301 8.89 19.30 1.41
C LEU A 301 7.61 19.76 0.69
N ARG A 302 7.56 21.04 0.31
CA ARG A 302 6.45 21.60 -0.47
C ARG A 302 6.93 21.96 -1.87
N LEU A 303 6.31 21.35 -2.88
CA LEU A 303 6.53 21.69 -4.28
C LEU A 303 5.61 22.85 -4.68
N THR A 304 6.12 23.76 -5.53
CA THR A 304 5.32 24.82 -6.15
C THR A 304 4.43 24.24 -7.27
N ALA A 305 3.43 24.99 -7.69
CA ALA A 305 2.58 24.60 -8.83
C ALA A 305 3.41 24.41 -10.12
N ASP A 306 4.41 25.27 -10.36
CA ASP A 306 5.29 25.16 -11.53
C ASP A 306 6.19 23.92 -11.47
N GLU A 307 6.70 23.55 -10.28
CA GLU A 307 7.49 22.33 -10.09
C GLU A 307 6.63 21.08 -10.31
N ILE A 308 5.38 21.08 -9.84
CA ILE A 308 4.43 19.98 -10.08
C ILE A 308 4.14 19.86 -11.57
N ALA A 309 3.83 20.97 -12.25
CA ALA A 309 3.59 20.99 -13.69
C ALA A 309 4.81 20.51 -14.48
N TYR A 310 6.01 20.94 -14.09
CA TYR A 310 7.27 20.49 -14.69
C TYR A 310 7.47 18.98 -14.60
N LEU A 311 7.16 18.37 -13.46
CA LEU A 311 7.26 16.93 -13.27
C LEU A 311 6.17 16.15 -14.05
N GLU A 312 4.99 16.74 -14.21
CA GLU A 312 3.82 16.08 -14.81
C GLU A 312 3.77 16.16 -16.33
N GLU A 313 4.31 17.23 -16.93
CA GLU A 313 4.21 17.52 -18.37
C GLU A 313 4.64 16.36 -19.29
N PRO A 314 5.75 15.62 -19.03
CA PRO A 314 6.20 14.55 -19.93
C PRO A 314 5.45 13.24 -19.78
N TYR A 315 4.43 13.15 -18.92
CA TYR A 315 3.75 11.90 -18.68
C TYR A 315 3.02 11.39 -19.92
N VAL A 316 3.31 10.15 -20.29
CA VAL A 316 2.60 9.41 -21.34
C VAL A 316 1.79 8.28 -20.69
N PRO A 317 0.47 8.17 -20.97
CA PRO A 317 -0.35 7.10 -20.40
C PRO A 317 0.19 5.70 -20.67
N HIS A 318 0.09 4.85 -19.67
CA HIS A 318 0.58 3.49 -19.69
C HIS A 318 -0.54 2.46 -19.88
N ALA A 319 -0.20 1.29 -20.45
CA ALA A 319 -1.03 0.12 -20.29
C ALA A 319 -1.01 -0.33 -18.81
N LEU A 320 -2.10 -0.95 -18.37
CA LEU A 320 -2.14 -1.53 -17.02
C LEU A 320 -1.05 -2.60 -16.85
N VAL A 321 -0.41 -2.61 -15.70
CA VAL A 321 0.66 -3.54 -15.34
C VAL A 321 0.41 -4.15 -13.97
N GLY A 322 1.19 -5.19 -13.63
CA GLY A 322 1.10 -5.83 -12.32
C GLY A 322 -0.23 -6.55 -12.13
N VAL A 323 -0.79 -6.47 -10.92
CA VAL A 323 -2.03 -7.17 -10.56
C VAL A 323 -3.19 -6.78 -11.48
N MET A 324 -3.36 -5.49 -11.77
CA MET A 324 -4.48 -5.02 -12.61
C MET A 324 -4.41 -5.49 -14.07
N ALA A 325 -3.22 -5.85 -14.59
CA ALA A 325 -3.05 -6.42 -15.91
C ALA A 325 -3.35 -7.94 -15.96
N GLN A 326 -3.36 -8.60 -14.82
CA GLN A 326 -3.51 -10.06 -14.71
C GLN A 326 -4.83 -10.48 -14.06
N ASN A 327 -5.39 -9.63 -13.19
CA ASN A 327 -6.64 -9.88 -12.49
C ASN A 327 -7.82 -9.24 -13.24
N HIS A 328 -8.36 -9.96 -14.20
CA HIS A 328 -9.57 -9.60 -14.92
C HIS A 328 -10.44 -10.86 -15.12
N GLY A 329 -11.75 -10.67 -15.13
CA GLY A 329 -12.74 -11.73 -15.33
C GLY A 329 -12.76 -12.29 -16.75
#